data_18e340d0d2425a7bd4409a0144f11c4e
#
_entry.id   18e340d0d2425a7bd4409a0144f11c4e
#
_cell.length_a   1.000
_cell.length_b   1.000
_cell.length_c   1.000
_cell.angle_alpha   90.00
_cell.angle_beta   90.00
_cell.angle_gamma   90.00
#
_symmetry.space_group_name_H-M   'P 1'
#
loop_
_entity.id
_entity.type
_entity.pdbx_description
1 polymer ?
#
loop_
_entity_poly.entity_id
_entity_poly.type
_entity_poly.pdbx_seq_one_letter_code
_entity_poly.pdbx_strand_id
1 'polypeptide(L)'
;IEMLHTYSLIHDDLPCMDNDDLRRGKPTNHVVYGECTATLAGDALQAEAFGTILRSELPAESRAECARILADAVGADGMCGGQFLDMIGENKLLTADELDEINSRKTGALLIAACTMGVAAAGGNEKQSEAARRFGAAIGAAFQIRDDMLDVISTSEQLGKPIGSDAQEHKNTYMALYGTDRCMKIIEKLTEVAKAALNEAFDDTAFLCDLADSMVTRMG
;
A
#
# COMPACT_ATOMS: atom_id res chain seq x y z
N ILE A 1 -10.13 -4.59 -5.29
CA ILE A 1 -9.02 -3.98 -4.53
C ILE A 1 -9.48 -3.66 -3.10
N GLU A 2 -10.47 -2.81 -2.87
CA GLU A 2 -10.89 -2.36 -1.54
C GLU A 2 -11.31 -3.51 -0.59
N MET A 3 -11.91 -4.58 -1.10
CA MET A 3 -12.23 -5.76 -0.28
C MET A 3 -10.96 -6.43 0.25
N LEU A 4 -9.93 -6.54 -0.60
CA LEU A 4 -8.62 -7.10 -0.22
C LEU A 4 -7.89 -6.19 0.78
N HIS A 5 -7.89 -4.89 0.55
CA HIS A 5 -7.36 -3.93 1.50
C HIS A 5 -8.10 -3.98 2.84
N THR A 6 -9.44 -4.06 2.81
CA THR A 6 -10.23 -4.13 4.04
C THR A 6 -9.95 -5.42 4.83
N TYR A 7 -9.88 -6.58 4.14
CA TYR A 7 -9.56 -7.82 4.84
C TYR A 7 -8.17 -7.74 5.49
N SER A 8 -7.17 -7.19 4.79
CA SER A 8 -5.83 -7.08 5.36
C SER A 8 -5.81 -6.23 6.62
N LEU A 9 -6.54 -5.09 6.64
CA LEU A 9 -6.66 -4.27 7.84
C LEU A 9 -7.39 -4.97 9.00
N ILE A 10 -8.44 -5.75 8.70
CA ILE A 10 -9.16 -6.53 9.73
C ILE A 10 -8.25 -7.58 10.36
N HIS A 11 -7.43 -8.26 9.53
CA HIS A 11 -6.50 -9.27 10.02
C HIS A 11 -5.28 -8.66 10.72
N ASP A 12 -4.77 -7.54 10.24
CA ASP A 12 -3.68 -6.79 10.87
C ASP A 12 -4.03 -6.41 12.31
N ASP A 13 -5.26 -5.97 12.55
CA ASP A 13 -5.73 -5.55 13.88
C ASP A 13 -5.86 -6.71 14.88
N LEU A 14 -5.85 -7.99 14.46
CA LEU A 14 -6.05 -9.14 15.33
C LEU A 14 -4.98 -9.24 16.44
N PRO A 15 -5.32 -9.82 17.62
CA PRO A 15 -4.37 -10.00 18.71
C PRO A 15 -3.12 -10.84 18.39
N CYS A 16 -3.17 -11.65 17.33
CA CYS A 16 -2.03 -12.44 16.85
C CYS A 16 -1.16 -11.70 15.83
N MET A 17 -1.54 -10.48 15.49
CA MET A 17 -0.86 -9.56 14.56
C MET A 17 -0.47 -8.29 15.33
N ASP A 18 -0.91 -7.10 14.90
CA ASP A 18 -0.56 -5.81 15.51
C ASP A 18 -1.28 -5.56 16.86
N ASN A 19 -2.39 -6.30 17.11
CA ASN A 19 -3.20 -6.20 18.34
C ASN A 19 -3.72 -4.78 18.59
N ASP A 20 -4.24 -4.14 17.55
CA ASP A 20 -4.75 -2.77 17.61
C ASP A 20 -6.22 -2.71 18.04
N ASP A 21 -6.52 -1.96 19.10
CA ASP A 21 -7.90 -1.75 19.58
C ASP A 21 -8.66 -0.68 18.76
N LEU A 22 -7.94 0.23 18.10
CA LEU A 22 -8.51 1.34 17.34
C LEU A 22 -7.91 1.45 15.94
N ARG A 23 -8.77 1.68 14.93
CA ARG A 23 -8.37 2.01 13.56
C ARG A 23 -9.19 3.21 13.06
N ARG A 24 -8.49 4.26 12.61
CA ARG A 24 -9.13 5.52 12.16
C ARG A 24 -10.11 6.10 13.20
N GLY A 25 -9.71 6.02 14.49
CA GLY A 25 -10.48 6.53 15.62
C GLY A 25 -11.74 5.70 16.00
N LYS A 26 -11.91 4.51 15.42
CA LYS A 26 -13.02 3.59 15.74
C LYS A 26 -12.48 2.28 16.30
N PRO A 27 -13.23 1.61 17.20
CA PRO A 27 -12.89 0.27 17.66
C PRO A 27 -12.71 -0.69 16.47
N THR A 28 -11.68 -1.54 16.53
CA THR A 28 -11.38 -2.53 15.51
C THR A 28 -12.39 -3.67 15.50
N ASN A 29 -12.40 -4.44 14.42
CA ASN A 29 -13.42 -5.46 14.17
C ASN A 29 -13.43 -6.53 15.27
N HIS A 30 -12.24 -6.99 15.69
CA HIS A 30 -12.13 -8.02 16.74
C HIS A 30 -12.59 -7.52 18.12
N VAL A 31 -12.41 -6.24 18.43
CA VAL A 31 -12.90 -5.63 19.68
C VAL A 31 -14.42 -5.58 19.72
N VAL A 32 -15.07 -5.27 18.56
CA VAL A 32 -16.53 -5.13 18.50
C VAL A 32 -17.26 -6.46 18.38
N TYR A 33 -16.73 -7.39 17.55
CA TYR A 33 -17.44 -8.62 17.15
C TYR A 33 -16.75 -9.91 17.61
N GLY A 34 -15.57 -9.79 18.21
CA GLY A 34 -14.74 -10.93 18.62
C GLY A 34 -13.81 -11.43 17.51
N GLU A 35 -12.72 -12.07 17.91
CA GLU A 35 -11.63 -12.54 17.03
C GLU A 35 -12.13 -13.50 15.93
N CYS A 36 -12.98 -14.46 16.31
CA CYS A 36 -13.52 -15.43 15.35
C CYS A 36 -14.30 -14.75 14.24
N THR A 37 -15.16 -13.78 14.57
CA THR A 37 -15.95 -13.05 13.59
C THR A 37 -15.04 -12.19 12.70
N ALA A 38 -14.06 -11.52 13.27
CA ALA A 38 -13.10 -10.69 12.53
C ALA A 38 -12.29 -11.55 11.54
N THR A 39 -11.77 -12.70 11.97
CA THR A 39 -11.04 -13.64 11.10
C THR A 39 -11.91 -14.09 9.92
N LEU A 40 -13.11 -14.59 10.19
CA LEU A 40 -14.01 -15.06 9.14
C LEU A 40 -14.52 -13.94 8.22
N ALA A 41 -14.66 -12.71 8.72
CA ALA A 41 -15.01 -11.56 7.90
C ALA A 41 -13.88 -11.24 6.89
N GLY A 42 -12.63 -11.29 7.31
CA GLY A 42 -11.47 -11.15 6.42
C GLY A 42 -11.44 -12.24 5.35
N ASP A 43 -11.59 -13.51 5.74
CA ASP A 43 -11.63 -14.64 4.81
C ASP A 43 -12.74 -14.50 3.76
N ALA A 44 -13.93 -14.08 4.21
CA ALA A 44 -15.07 -13.86 3.32
C ALA A 44 -14.83 -12.72 2.34
N LEU A 45 -14.23 -11.61 2.78
CA LEU A 45 -13.89 -10.47 1.92
C LEU A 45 -12.87 -10.85 0.85
N GLN A 46 -11.88 -11.67 1.20
CA GLN A 46 -10.89 -12.17 0.24
C GLN A 46 -11.57 -12.99 -0.86
N ALA A 47 -12.42 -13.96 -0.50
CA ALA A 47 -13.17 -14.76 -1.46
C ALA A 47 -14.11 -13.91 -2.32
N GLU A 48 -14.83 -12.93 -1.71
CA GLU A 48 -15.78 -12.07 -2.39
C GLU A 48 -15.10 -11.11 -3.37
N ALA A 49 -13.87 -10.68 -3.11
CA ALA A 49 -13.09 -9.86 -4.05
C ALA A 49 -12.91 -10.57 -5.42
N PHE A 50 -12.51 -11.83 -5.40
CA PHE A 50 -12.40 -12.65 -6.62
C PHE A 50 -13.77 -12.95 -7.24
N GLY A 51 -14.76 -13.25 -6.40
CA GLY A 51 -16.14 -13.43 -6.83
C GLY A 51 -16.69 -12.22 -7.57
N THR A 52 -16.41 -11.02 -7.09
CA THR A 52 -16.82 -9.76 -7.71
C THR A 52 -16.22 -9.58 -9.11
N ILE A 53 -14.92 -9.84 -9.26
CA ILE A 53 -14.27 -9.80 -10.59
C ILE A 53 -14.91 -10.80 -11.54
N LEU A 54 -15.06 -12.05 -11.10
CA LEU A 54 -15.54 -13.14 -11.95
C LEU A 54 -17.02 -13.01 -12.34
N ARG A 55 -17.83 -12.34 -11.52
CA ARG A 55 -19.25 -12.05 -11.81
C ARG A 55 -19.48 -10.75 -12.58
N SER A 56 -18.44 -9.95 -12.82
CA SER A 56 -18.55 -8.70 -13.58
C SER A 56 -18.96 -8.93 -15.04
N GLU A 57 -19.43 -7.89 -15.71
CA GLU A 57 -19.79 -7.91 -17.14
C GLU A 57 -18.58 -7.78 -18.07
N LEU A 58 -17.37 -7.72 -17.55
CA LEU A 58 -16.14 -7.68 -18.35
C LEU A 58 -15.99 -8.92 -19.24
N PRO A 59 -15.30 -8.84 -20.36
CA PRO A 59 -14.91 -10.00 -21.16
C PRO A 59 -14.21 -11.07 -20.31
N ALA A 60 -14.42 -12.35 -20.64
CA ALA A 60 -13.87 -13.45 -19.85
C ALA A 60 -12.34 -13.38 -19.70
N GLU A 61 -11.65 -12.94 -20.72
CA GLU A 61 -10.20 -12.74 -20.73
C GLU A 61 -9.78 -11.63 -19.74
N SER A 62 -10.46 -10.48 -19.79
CA SER A 62 -10.21 -9.38 -18.82
C SER A 62 -10.51 -9.80 -17.37
N ARG A 63 -11.58 -10.58 -17.13
CA ARG A 63 -11.87 -11.11 -15.80
C ARG A 63 -10.78 -12.04 -15.29
N ALA A 64 -10.32 -12.95 -16.16
CA ALA A 64 -9.25 -13.88 -15.82
C ALA A 64 -7.94 -13.13 -15.51
N GLU A 65 -7.59 -12.15 -16.33
CA GLU A 65 -6.39 -11.34 -16.13
C GLU A 65 -6.47 -10.49 -14.87
N CYS A 66 -7.59 -9.81 -14.60
CA CYS A 66 -7.79 -9.06 -13.35
C CYS A 66 -7.69 -9.97 -12.13
N ALA A 67 -8.29 -11.17 -12.17
CA ALA A 67 -8.21 -12.13 -11.08
C ALA A 67 -6.78 -12.63 -10.86
N ARG A 68 -6.02 -12.88 -11.93
CA ARG A 68 -4.62 -13.27 -11.88
C ARG A 68 -3.76 -12.17 -11.24
N ILE A 69 -3.87 -10.92 -11.74
CA ILE A 69 -3.14 -9.76 -11.20
C ILE A 69 -3.42 -9.61 -9.69
N LEU A 70 -4.69 -9.72 -9.30
CA LEU A 70 -5.06 -9.58 -7.89
C LEU A 70 -4.50 -10.73 -7.05
N ALA A 71 -4.53 -11.97 -7.54
CA ALA A 71 -3.99 -13.13 -6.83
C ALA A 71 -2.46 -13.01 -6.61
N ASP A 72 -1.73 -12.60 -7.64
CA ASP A 72 -0.29 -12.36 -7.54
C ASP A 72 0.02 -11.24 -6.52
N ALA A 73 -0.76 -10.15 -6.55
CA ALA A 73 -0.53 -9.00 -5.67
C ALA A 73 -0.82 -9.25 -4.18
N VAL A 74 -1.74 -10.19 -3.87
CA VAL A 74 -2.09 -10.48 -2.46
C VAL A 74 -1.41 -11.72 -1.91
N GLY A 75 -0.79 -12.52 -2.77
CA GLY A 75 -0.19 -13.81 -2.42
C GLY A 75 1.12 -13.72 -1.64
N ALA A 76 1.85 -14.86 -1.63
CA ALA A 76 3.11 -15.01 -0.91
C ALA A 76 4.23 -14.08 -1.41
N ASP A 77 4.23 -13.74 -2.71
CA ASP A 77 5.18 -12.79 -3.30
C ASP A 77 4.67 -11.34 -3.32
N GLY A 78 3.45 -11.11 -2.84
CA GLY A 78 2.79 -9.82 -2.72
C GLY A 78 2.53 -9.43 -1.26
N MET A 79 1.32 -8.89 -1.01
CA MET A 79 0.95 -8.27 0.26
C MET A 79 1.10 -9.21 1.47
N CYS A 80 0.64 -10.48 1.39
CA CYS A 80 0.79 -11.41 2.50
C CYS A 80 2.27 -11.71 2.81
N GLY A 81 3.10 -11.90 1.77
CA GLY A 81 4.54 -12.07 1.95
C GLY A 81 5.22 -10.83 2.53
N GLY A 82 4.80 -9.64 2.08
CA GLY A 82 5.27 -8.36 2.63
C GLY A 82 4.92 -8.21 4.11
N GLN A 83 3.68 -8.52 4.50
CA GLN A 83 3.25 -8.52 5.89
C GLN A 83 4.06 -9.50 6.75
N PHE A 84 4.31 -10.70 6.23
CA PHE A 84 5.16 -11.67 6.94
C PHE A 84 6.59 -11.16 7.15
N LEU A 85 7.19 -10.53 6.13
CA LEU A 85 8.53 -9.95 6.23
C LEU A 85 8.57 -8.78 7.23
N ASP A 86 7.52 -7.96 7.27
CA ASP A 86 7.38 -6.86 8.21
C ASP A 86 7.38 -7.37 9.66
N MET A 87 6.53 -8.34 9.98
CA MET A 87 6.45 -8.93 11.32
C MET A 87 7.76 -9.57 11.80
N ILE A 88 8.47 -10.29 10.92
CA ILE A 88 9.77 -10.87 11.30
C ILE A 88 10.90 -9.82 11.36
N GLY A 89 10.65 -8.66 10.77
CA GLY A 89 11.53 -7.49 10.75
C GLY A 89 11.45 -6.59 11.97
N GLU A 90 10.35 -6.63 12.76
CA GLU A 90 10.06 -5.69 13.86
C GLU A 90 11.19 -5.57 14.90
N ASN A 91 11.88 -6.66 15.21
CA ASN A 91 12.94 -6.70 16.22
C ASN A 91 14.36 -6.66 15.60
N LYS A 92 14.49 -6.20 14.37
CA LYS A 92 15.77 -6.11 13.66
C LYS A 92 15.97 -4.69 13.12
N LEU A 93 17.22 -4.29 12.97
CA LEU A 93 17.56 -3.12 12.15
C LEU A 93 17.59 -3.57 10.69
N LEU A 94 16.64 -3.07 9.91
CA LEU A 94 16.56 -3.37 8.48
C LEU A 94 17.52 -2.48 7.68
N THR A 95 18.09 -3.07 6.64
CA THR A 95 18.77 -2.32 5.59
C THR A 95 17.74 -1.60 4.70
N ALA A 96 18.21 -0.65 3.89
CA ALA A 96 17.34 0.03 2.93
C ALA A 96 16.70 -0.95 1.93
N ASP A 97 17.45 -1.94 1.45
CA ASP A 97 16.96 -2.94 0.50
C ASP A 97 15.88 -3.84 1.13
N GLU A 98 16.04 -4.24 2.39
CA GLU A 98 15.02 -5.01 3.13
C GLU A 98 13.75 -4.20 3.37
N LEU A 99 13.89 -2.91 3.71
CA LEU A 99 12.75 -2.01 3.86
C LEU A 99 12.02 -1.79 2.53
N ASP A 100 12.77 -1.59 1.44
CA ASP A 100 12.20 -1.46 0.09
C ASP A 100 11.47 -2.74 -0.32
N GLU A 101 12.00 -3.93 -0.02
CA GLU A 101 11.34 -5.21 -0.31
C GLU A 101 10.03 -5.35 0.47
N ILE A 102 10.01 -5.07 1.77
CA ILE A 102 8.80 -5.12 2.60
C ILE A 102 7.74 -4.18 2.03
N ASN A 103 8.08 -2.92 1.81
CA ASN A 103 7.13 -1.90 1.37
C ASN A 103 6.63 -2.13 -0.06
N SER A 104 7.49 -2.62 -0.96
CA SER A 104 7.09 -2.97 -2.32
C SER A 104 6.07 -4.10 -2.36
N ARG A 105 6.17 -5.08 -1.45
CA ARG A 105 5.25 -6.21 -1.32
C ARG A 105 4.01 -5.83 -0.50
N LYS A 106 4.17 -5.36 0.74
CA LYS A 106 3.07 -5.08 1.68
C LYS A 106 2.13 -4.00 1.13
N THR A 107 2.68 -2.91 0.60
CA THR A 107 1.92 -1.74 0.12
C THR A 107 1.92 -1.62 -1.40
N GLY A 108 3.10 -1.72 -2.02
CA GLY A 108 3.30 -1.46 -3.45
C GLY A 108 2.54 -2.44 -4.35
N ALA A 109 2.52 -3.73 -4.01
CA ALA A 109 1.90 -4.77 -4.84
C ALA A 109 0.41 -4.49 -5.11
N LEU A 110 -0.35 -4.08 -4.10
CA LEU A 110 -1.78 -3.80 -4.26
C LEU A 110 -2.05 -2.51 -5.03
N LEU A 111 -1.20 -1.50 -4.90
CA LEU A 111 -1.26 -0.27 -5.70
C LEU A 111 -0.93 -0.53 -7.17
N ILE A 112 0.09 -1.33 -7.45
CA ILE A 112 0.41 -1.80 -8.80
C ILE A 112 -0.78 -2.57 -9.38
N ALA A 113 -1.38 -3.47 -8.61
CA ALA A 113 -2.55 -4.24 -9.04
C ALA A 113 -3.73 -3.33 -9.37
N ALA A 114 -4.00 -2.30 -8.57
CA ALA A 114 -5.07 -1.33 -8.85
C ALA A 114 -4.91 -0.68 -10.22
N CYS A 115 -3.68 -0.23 -10.53
CA CYS A 115 -3.37 0.41 -11.82
C CYS A 115 -3.44 -0.57 -13.00
N THR A 116 -2.82 -1.74 -12.87
CA THR A 116 -2.76 -2.73 -13.96
C THR A 116 -4.09 -3.44 -14.20
N MET A 117 -4.88 -3.69 -13.17
CA MET A 117 -6.26 -4.20 -13.32
C MET A 117 -7.15 -3.20 -14.05
N GLY A 118 -6.99 -1.90 -13.84
CA GLY A 118 -7.69 -0.87 -14.60
C GLY A 118 -7.41 -0.98 -16.09
N VAL A 119 -6.15 -1.18 -16.46
CA VAL A 119 -5.74 -1.40 -17.88
C VAL A 119 -6.31 -2.71 -18.43
N ALA A 120 -6.22 -3.81 -17.66
CA ALA A 120 -6.76 -5.11 -18.07
C ALA A 120 -8.28 -5.07 -18.26
N ALA A 121 -9.01 -4.40 -17.37
CA ALA A 121 -10.45 -4.22 -17.46
C ALA A 121 -10.86 -3.38 -18.68
N ALA A 122 -10.06 -2.39 -19.06
CA ALA A 122 -10.29 -1.56 -20.24
C ALA A 122 -9.82 -2.21 -21.56
N GLY A 123 -9.23 -3.40 -21.54
CA GLY A 123 -8.67 -4.07 -22.71
C GLY A 123 -7.41 -3.39 -23.25
N GLY A 124 -6.65 -2.74 -22.38
CA GLY A 124 -5.41 -2.08 -22.75
C GLY A 124 -4.32 -3.05 -23.19
N ASN A 125 -3.30 -2.51 -23.85
CA ASN A 125 -2.18 -3.29 -24.39
C ASN A 125 -1.02 -3.41 -23.39
N GLU A 126 0.00 -4.22 -23.75
CA GLU A 126 1.17 -4.48 -22.89
C GLU A 126 1.96 -3.20 -22.55
N LYS A 127 2.10 -2.26 -23.50
CA LYS A 127 2.76 -0.97 -23.26
C LYS A 127 2.02 -0.16 -22.17
N GLN A 128 0.70 -0.15 -22.23
CA GLN A 128 -0.15 0.50 -21.21
C GLN A 128 -0.07 -0.20 -19.87
N SER A 129 -0.06 -1.53 -19.86
CA SER A 129 0.10 -2.34 -18.66
C SER A 129 1.44 -2.06 -17.96
N GLU A 130 2.54 -2.01 -18.73
CA GLU A 130 3.86 -1.70 -18.17
C GLU A 130 3.95 -0.26 -17.64
N ALA A 131 3.36 0.71 -18.35
CA ALA A 131 3.28 2.09 -17.88
C ALA A 131 2.49 2.20 -16.57
N ALA A 132 1.34 1.53 -16.48
CA ALA A 132 0.52 1.48 -15.27
C ALA A 132 1.26 0.79 -14.10
N ARG A 133 2.02 -0.27 -14.37
CA ARG A 133 2.85 -0.95 -13.39
C ARG A 133 3.94 -0.01 -12.84
N ARG A 134 4.66 0.70 -13.71
CA ARG A 134 5.69 1.68 -13.33
C ARG A 134 5.09 2.84 -12.53
N PHE A 135 3.93 3.34 -12.95
CA PHE A 135 3.19 4.36 -12.22
C PHE A 135 2.83 3.88 -10.80
N GLY A 136 2.17 2.71 -10.70
CA GLY A 136 1.75 2.14 -9.41
C GLY A 136 2.93 1.88 -8.46
N ALA A 137 4.06 1.39 -8.98
CA ALA A 137 5.28 1.18 -8.21
C ALA A 137 5.86 2.49 -7.66
N ALA A 138 5.96 3.52 -8.51
CA ALA A 138 6.52 4.82 -8.10
C ALA A 138 5.61 5.53 -7.08
N ILE A 139 4.28 5.51 -7.30
CA ILE A 139 3.32 6.09 -6.35
C ILE A 139 3.31 5.31 -5.03
N GLY A 140 3.37 3.97 -5.07
CA GLY A 140 3.42 3.15 -3.86
C GLY A 140 4.63 3.46 -2.98
N ALA A 141 5.80 3.58 -3.58
CA ALA A 141 7.02 3.97 -2.87
C ALA A 141 6.93 5.41 -2.32
N ALA A 142 6.44 6.36 -3.11
CA ALA A 142 6.26 7.75 -2.66
C ALA A 142 5.26 7.84 -1.51
N PHE A 143 4.16 7.08 -1.58
CA PHE A 143 3.13 7.02 -0.55
C PHE A 143 3.71 6.55 0.79
N GLN A 144 4.45 5.45 0.80
CA GLN A 144 5.03 4.89 2.03
C GLN A 144 6.05 5.85 2.66
N ILE A 145 6.95 6.44 1.84
CA ILE A 145 7.91 7.43 2.36
C ILE A 145 7.17 8.63 2.95
N ARG A 146 6.08 9.05 2.34
CA ARG A 146 5.28 10.18 2.84
C ARG A 146 4.55 9.85 4.13
N ASP A 147 3.99 8.65 4.26
CA ASP A 147 3.36 8.19 5.50
C ASP A 147 4.36 8.16 6.65
N ASP A 148 5.57 7.62 6.45
CA ASP A 148 6.65 7.64 7.45
C ASP A 148 7.00 9.09 7.89
N MET A 149 6.97 10.04 6.95
CA MET A 149 7.21 11.46 7.27
C MET A 149 6.07 12.05 8.10
N LEU A 150 4.81 11.75 7.76
CA LEU A 150 3.64 12.25 8.46
C LEU A 150 3.56 11.72 9.90
N ASP A 151 3.89 10.47 10.12
CA ASP A 151 3.92 9.85 11.45
C ASP A 151 4.89 10.58 12.39
N VAL A 152 6.06 10.97 11.89
CA VAL A 152 7.05 11.74 12.68
C VAL A 152 6.56 13.17 12.96
N ILE A 153 5.94 13.82 11.98
CA ILE A 153 5.46 15.21 12.11
C ILE A 153 4.26 15.27 13.06
N SER A 154 3.29 14.35 12.92
CA SER A 154 2.07 14.33 13.75
C SER A 154 2.38 14.09 15.23
N THR A 155 3.32 13.20 15.54
CA THR A 155 3.77 12.97 16.93
C THR A 155 4.44 14.20 17.54
N SER A 156 5.17 14.98 16.76
CA SER A 156 5.85 16.21 17.22
C SER A 156 4.88 17.35 17.54
N GLU A 157 3.81 17.50 16.74
CA GLU A 157 2.79 18.54 16.96
C GLU A 157 1.81 18.20 18.09
N GLN A 158 1.43 16.93 18.25
CA GLN A 158 0.46 16.49 19.27
C GLN A 158 1.04 16.45 20.67
N LEU A 159 2.33 16.17 20.83
CA LEU A 159 2.93 15.93 22.14
C LEU A 159 3.46 17.18 22.84
N GLY A 160 3.67 18.31 22.16
CA GLY A 160 4.17 19.55 22.77
C GLY A 160 5.37 19.37 23.69
N LYS A 161 6.05 18.20 23.65
CA LYS A 161 7.18 17.80 24.48
C LYS A 161 8.46 17.73 23.64
N PRO A 162 9.61 18.13 24.21
CA PRO A 162 10.88 17.94 23.51
C PRO A 162 11.13 16.46 23.28
N ILE A 163 11.53 16.15 22.06
CA ILE A 163 11.90 14.81 21.56
C ILE A 163 12.97 14.24 22.51
N GLY A 164 12.65 13.15 23.23
CA GLY A 164 13.64 12.54 24.12
C GLY A 164 13.21 11.29 24.88
N SER A 165 11.91 10.96 24.96
CA SER A 165 11.45 9.81 25.76
C SER A 165 11.06 8.55 24.95
N ASP A 166 10.75 8.65 23.64
CA ASP A 166 10.32 7.53 22.81
C ASP A 166 11.32 7.17 21.69
N ALA A 167 12.55 7.65 21.76
CA ALA A 167 13.63 7.33 20.83
C ALA A 167 14.11 5.85 20.87
N GLN A 168 13.38 4.95 21.57
CA GLN A 168 13.72 3.54 21.72
C GLN A 168 12.83 2.56 20.96
N GLU A 169 11.76 2.99 20.31
CA GLU A 169 11.15 2.19 19.25
C GLU A 169 11.96 2.41 17.99
N HIS A 170 12.87 1.50 17.70
CA HIS A 170 13.60 1.43 16.43
C HIS A 170 12.62 1.08 15.30
N LYS A 171 11.78 2.03 14.90
CA LYS A 171 10.94 1.83 13.72
C LYS A 171 11.83 1.85 12.49
N ASN A 172 11.78 0.76 11.73
CA ASN A 172 12.40 0.65 10.43
C ASN A 172 11.63 1.54 9.44
N THR A 173 12.01 2.80 9.29
CA THR A 173 11.34 3.79 8.43
C THR A 173 12.33 4.47 7.51
N TYR A 174 11.85 4.95 6.38
CA TYR A 174 12.66 5.79 5.47
C TYR A 174 13.15 7.07 6.15
N MET A 175 12.34 7.62 7.06
CA MET A 175 12.74 8.78 7.84
C MET A 175 13.96 8.52 8.73
N ALA A 176 14.00 7.34 9.37
CA ALA A 176 15.16 6.94 10.19
C ALA A 176 16.41 6.72 9.35
N LEU A 177 16.26 6.17 8.11
CA LEU A 177 17.38 5.87 7.21
C LEU A 177 17.92 7.11 6.51
N TYR A 178 17.05 8.03 6.07
CA TYR A 178 17.44 9.08 5.13
C TYR A 178 17.24 10.52 5.62
N GLY A 179 16.38 10.71 6.62
CA GLY A 179 15.98 12.04 7.10
C GLY A 179 15.06 12.78 6.12
N THR A 180 14.46 13.86 6.60
CA THR A 180 13.41 14.63 5.91
C THR A 180 13.80 15.11 4.51
N ASP A 181 14.94 15.78 4.38
CA ASP A 181 15.34 16.40 3.11
C ASP A 181 15.56 15.38 1.99
N ARG A 182 16.10 14.22 2.34
CA ARG A 182 16.34 13.15 1.36
C ARG A 182 15.05 12.43 0.99
N CYS A 183 14.16 12.18 1.97
CA CYS A 183 12.83 11.63 1.72
C CYS A 183 12.04 12.51 0.75
N MET A 184 11.99 13.82 0.96
CA MET A 184 11.32 14.74 0.05
C MET A 184 11.85 14.67 -1.38
N LYS A 185 13.18 14.67 -1.56
CA LYS A 185 13.79 14.54 -2.89
C LYS A 185 13.48 13.21 -3.56
N ILE A 186 13.36 12.12 -2.79
CA ILE A 186 12.99 10.80 -3.32
C ILE A 186 11.53 10.84 -3.78
N ILE A 187 10.62 11.39 -3.00
CA ILE A 187 9.20 11.54 -3.35
C ILE A 187 9.05 12.35 -4.65
N GLU A 188 9.70 13.52 -4.75
CA GLU A 188 9.69 14.36 -5.95
C GLU A 188 10.16 13.57 -7.19
N LYS A 189 11.27 12.84 -7.06
CA LYS A 189 11.81 12.01 -8.16
C LYS A 189 10.85 10.88 -8.55
N LEU A 190 10.26 10.19 -7.59
CA LEU A 190 9.29 9.12 -7.84
C LEU A 190 8.04 9.66 -8.54
N THR A 191 7.56 10.84 -8.13
CA THR A 191 6.43 11.52 -8.77
C THR A 191 6.71 11.83 -10.24
N GLU A 192 7.90 12.35 -10.57
CA GLU A 192 8.29 12.58 -11.97
C GLU A 192 8.41 11.28 -12.78
N VAL A 193 8.93 10.21 -12.18
CA VAL A 193 8.99 8.87 -12.81
C VAL A 193 7.57 8.34 -13.08
N ALA A 194 6.64 8.52 -12.15
CA ALA A 194 5.25 8.10 -12.29
C ALA A 194 4.58 8.84 -13.46
N LYS A 195 4.68 10.17 -13.50
CA LYS A 195 4.11 11.01 -14.58
C LYS A 195 4.71 10.68 -15.94
N ALA A 196 6.03 10.50 -16.01
CA ALA A 196 6.70 10.11 -17.25
C ALA A 196 6.19 8.77 -17.78
N ALA A 197 6.01 7.77 -16.91
CA ALA A 197 5.51 6.45 -17.30
C ALA A 197 4.12 6.53 -17.94
N LEU A 198 3.21 7.33 -17.38
CA LEU A 198 1.88 7.53 -17.96
C LEU A 198 1.93 8.21 -19.35
N ASN A 199 2.70 9.29 -19.45
CA ASN A 199 2.81 10.07 -20.69
C ASN A 199 3.44 9.29 -21.87
N GLU A 200 4.16 8.21 -21.60
CA GLU A 200 4.70 7.30 -22.61
C GLU A 200 3.64 6.44 -23.32
N ALA A 201 2.48 6.21 -22.67
CA ALA A 201 1.53 5.17 -23.10
C ALA A 201 0.05 5.59 -23.16
N PHE A 202 -0.30 6.76 -22.61
CA PHE A 202 -1.68 7.25 -22.55
C PHE A 202 -1.76 8.68 -23.07
N ASP A 203 -2.86 9.00 -23.77
CA ASP A 203 -3.12 10.32 -24.34
C ASP A 203 -3.69 11.30 -23.29
N ASP A 204 -4.52 10.80 -22.36
CA ASP A 204 -5.08 11.58 -21.26
C ASP A 204 -4.54 11.05 -19.93
N THR A 205 -3.70 11.84 -19.28
CA THR A 205 -3.02 11.50 -18.03
C THR A 205 -3.28 12.52 -16.93
N ALA A 206 -4.07 13.57 -17.19
CA ALA A 206 -4.21 14.73 -16.30
C ALA A 206 -4.59 14.32 -14.87
N PHE A 207 -5.66 13.54 -14.71
CA PHE A 207 -6.13 13.12 -13.39
C PHE A 207 -5.07 12.33 -12.59
N LEU A 208 -4.40 11.37 -13.24
CA LEU A 208 -3.38 10.56 -12.55
C LEU A 208 -2.08 11.33 -12.30
N CYS A 209 -1.75 12.30 -13.13
CA CYS A 209 -0.64 13.23 -12.86
C CYS A 209 -0.95 14.14 -11.66
N ASP A 210 -2.16 14.68 -11.56
CA ASP A 210 -2.60 15.49 -10.42
C ASP A 210 -2.62 14.64 -9.13
N LEU A 211 -3.05 13.37 -9.21
CA LEU A 211 -2.96 12.42 -8.09
C LEU A 211 -1.52 12.23 -7.65
N ALA A 212 -0.59 12.02 -8.59
CA ALA A 212 0.83 11.87 -8.28
C ALA A 212 1.40 13.12 -7.59
N ASP A 213 1.08 14.32 -8.11
CA ASP A 213 1.52 15.58 -7.51
C ASP A 213 0.94 15.79 -6.08
N SER A 214 -0.25 15.25 -5.81
CA SER A 214 -0.84 15.29 -4.46
C SER A 214 -0.02 14.51 -3.42
N MET A 215 0.76 13.49 -3.83
CA MET A 215 1.63 12.76 -2.92
C MET A 215 2.76 13.62 -2.36
N VAL A 216 3.24 14.61 -3.11
CA VAL A 216 4.26 15.56 -2.65
C VAL A 216 3.70 16.52 -1.58
N THR A 217 2.45 16.94 -1.75
CA THR A 217 1.82 18.01 -0.95
C THR A 217 0.91 17.52 0.17
N ARG A 218 0.64 16.22 0.25
CA ARG A 218 -0.27 15.63 1.24
C ARG A 218 0.14 16.01 2.67
N MET A 219 -0.83 16.47 3.44
CA MET A 219 -0.67 16.94 4.84
C MET A 219 -1.28 15.98 5.88
N GLY A 220 -1.75 14.80 5.50
CA GLY A 220 -2.41 13.81 6.38
C GLY A 220 -3.77 13.43 5.87
#